data_b718ef3e6c642386c7ed619254165747
#
_entry.id   b718ef3e6c642386c7ed619254165747
#
_cell.length_a   1.000
_cell.length_b   1.000
_cell.length_c   1.000
_cell.angle_alpha   90.00
_cell.angle_beta   90.00
_cell.angle_gamma   90.00
#
_symmetry.space_group_name_H-M   'P 1'
#
loop_
_entity.id
_entity.type
_entity.pdbx_description
1 polymer ?
#
loop_
_entity_poly.entity_id
_entity_poly.type
_entity_poly.pdbx_seq_one_letter_code
_entity_poly.pdbx_strand_id
1 'polypeptide(L)'
;MTRPAIDRDAVLAAVMRGLPVSAVSALGARLGRRYAKKAWNRQARWVERLVGNLEFLNDRTLETGERRELLMAYGEQMGRVYAEIPALPRLVRSPKFHIVNEDAIHTLSGPCLIVTPHLANWETGLAVLGRALDSLYVLYEPRETEARMALAMRARQSIMPHAQFISTAQPQPMRQLMNALSQGASVSIMPDEPGPNGHIPAFGKEPLARGNRWMAARLAASQGAQILPLCVTRHEGAEMTLTVHPPLPREPRLTSREQAIIYSEKMDALFEAWVRQAPTDWYWLKDVRLY
;
A
#
# COMPACT_ATOMS: atom_id res chain seq x y z
N MET A 1 -14.70 -40.66 -7.66
CA MET A 1 -14.38 -39.38 -8.32
C MET A 1 -14.98 -38.27 -7.49
N THR A 2 -14.18 -37.59 -6.64
CA THR A 2 -14.57 -36.42 -5.88
C THR A 2 -14.73 -35.25 -6.84
N ARG A 3 -15.92 -34.60 -6.86
CA ARG A 3 -16.14 -33.37 -7.61
C ARG A 3 -15.11 -32.34 -7.14
N PRO A 4 -14.37 -31.66 -8.04
CA PRO A 4 -13.48 -30.60 -7.63
C PRO A 4 -14.29 -29.54 -6.88
N ALA A 5 -13.85 -29.17 -5.68
CA ALA A 5 -14.47 -28.10 -4.91
C ALA A 5 -14.39 -26.82 -5.75
N ILE A 6 -15.56 -26.20 -6.01
CA ILE A 6 -15.62 -24.94 -6.74
C ILE A 6 -14.85 -23.91 -5.91
N ASP A 7 -13.75 -23.41 -6.46
CA ASP A 7 -12.99 -22.33 -5.86
C ASP A 7 -13.85 -21.03 -5.87
N ARG A 8 -14.45 -20.72 -4.72
CA ARG A 8 -15.34 -19.58 -4.56
C ARG A 8 -14.64 -18.26 -4.84
N ASP A 9 -13.36 -18.15 -4.52
CA ASP A 9 -12.57 -16.94 -4.74
C ASP A 9 -12.32 -16.76 -6.25
N ALA A 10 -12.07 -17.83 -6.99
CA ALA A 10 -11.93 -17.80 -8.45
C ALA A 10 -13.23 -17.41 -9.17
N VAL A 11 -14.39 -17.95 -8.73
CA VAL A 11 -15.70 -17.59 -9.29
C VAL A 11 -16.03 -16.13 -9.00
N LEU A 12 -15.82 -15.66 -7.77
CA LEU A 12 -16.05 -14.29 -7.39
C LEU A 12 -15.17 -13.33 -8.21
N ALA A 13 -13.89 -13.67 -8.37
CA ALA A 13 -12.97 -12.89 -9.20
C ALA A 13 -13.39 -12.85 -10.68
N ALA A 14 -13.93 -13.93 -11.21
CA ALA A 14 -14.47 -13.97 -12.58
C ALA A 14 -15.65 -13.03 -12.74
N VAL A 15 -16.59 -13.04 -11.79
CA VAL A 15 -17.73 -12.12 -11.75
C VAL A 15 -17.26 -10.67 -11.66
N MET A 16 -16.31 -10.38 -10.76
CA MET A 16 -15.76 -9.01 -10.58
C MET A 16 -15.09 -8.50 -11.86
N ARG A 17 -14.46 -9.36 -12.64
CA ARG A 17 -13.89 -8.97 -13.95
C ARG A 17 -14.93 -8.57 -14.99
N GLY A 18 -16.17 -9.05 -14.90
CA GLY A 18 -17.26 -8.72 -15.83
C GLY A 18 -18.05 -7.47 -15.50
N LEU A 19 -18.07 -7.04 -14.22
CA LEU A 19 -18.91 -5.93 -13.75
C LEU A 19 -18.23 -4.57 -13.99
N PRO A 20 -18.99 -3.47 -14.17
CA PRO A 20 -18.46 -2.10 -14.16
C PRO A 20 -17.64 -1.84 -12.87
N VAL A 21 -16.56 -1.07 -12.97
CA VAL A 21 -15.65 -0.80 -11.84
C VAL A 21 -16.40 -0.20 -10.65
N SER A 22 -17.32 0.73 -10.88
CA SER A 22 -18.16 1.32 -9.83
C SER A 22 -19.04 0.29 -9.11
N ALA A 23 -19.58 -0.70 -9.85
CA ALA A 23 -20.37 -1.78 -9.26
C ALA A 23 -19.51 -2.73 -8.42
N VAL A 24 -18.30 -3.06 -8.91
CA VAL A 24 -17.32 -3.87 -8.16
C VAL A 24 -16.96 -3.18 -6.84
N SER A 25 -16.60 -1.90 -6.91
CA SER A 25 -16.26 -1.09 -5.73
C SER A 25 -17.43 -1.01 -4.74
N ALA A 26 -18.65 -0.74 -5.22
CA ALA A 26 -19.84 -0.66 -4.38
C ALA A 26 -20.19 -2.02 -3.71
N LEU A 27 -20.03 -3.12 -4.44
CA LEU A 27 -20.22 -4.46 -3.85
C LEU A 27 -19.18 -4.74 -2.78
N GLY A 28 -17.93 -4.43 -3.03
CA GLY A 28 -16.84 -4.52 -2.06
C GLY A 28 -17.16 -3.75 -0.78
N ALA A 29 -17.56 -2.48 -0.91
CA ALA A 29 -17.96 -1.64 0.22
C ALA A 29 -19.08 -2.27 1.05
N ARG A 30 -20.14 -2.74 0.39
CA ARG A 30 -21.29 -3.38 1.08
C ARG A 30 -20.85 -4.63 1.86
N LEU A 31 -20.00 -5.46 1.29
CA LEU A 31 -19.49 -6.66 1.95
C LEU A 31 -18.58 -6.29 3.13
N GLY A 32 -17.69 -5.33 2.93
CA GLY A 32 -16.80 -4.83 3.98
C GLY A 32 -17.55 -4.20 5.15
N ARG A 33 -18.57 -3.35 4.87
CA ARG A 33 -19.45 -2.78 5.90
C ARG A 33 -20.20 -3.87 6.69
N ARG A 34 -20.69 -4.90 6.01
CA ARG A 34 -21.34 -6.05 6.70
C ARG A 34 -20.36 -6.80 7.61
N TYR A 35 -19.12 -6.99 7.15
CA TYR A 35 -18.07 -7.61 7.96
C TYR A 35 -17.74 -6.78 9.20
N ALA A 36 -17.54 -5.47 9.05
CA ALA A 36 -17.30 -4.55 10.15
C ALA A 36 -18.45 -4.51 11.14
N LYS A 37 -19.72 -4.47 10.66
CA LYS A 37 -20.91 -4.55 11.52
C LYS A 37 -20.96 -5.84 12.35
N LYS A 38 -20.60 -6.97 11.74
CA LYS A 38 -20.53 -8.25 12.44
C LYS A 38 -19.43 -8.26 13.50
N ALA A 39 -18.28 -7.66 13.20
CA ALA A 39 -17.16 -7.53 14.13
C ALA A 39 -17.52 -6.63 15.33
N TRP A 40 -18.15 -5.48 15.08
CA TRP A 40 -18.69 -4.60 16.13
C TRP A 40 -19.62 -5.33 17.08
N ASN A 41 -20.63 -6.00 16.53
CA ASN A 41 -21.64 -6.73 17.34
C ASN A 41 -21.04 -7.89 18.16
N ARG A 42 -19.90 -8.43 17.74
CA ARG A 42 -19.18 -9.51 18.42
C ARG A 42 -18.06 -9.02 19.34
N GLN A 43 -17.86 -7.72 19.43
CA GLN A 43 -16.78 -7.11 20.21
C GLN A 43 -15.42 -7.76 19.85
N ALA A 44 -15.13 -7.88 18.54
CA ALA A 44 -13.91 -8.52 18.09
C ALA A 44 -12.68 -7.71 18.56
N ARG A 45 -11.65 -8.37 19.09
CA ARG A 45 -10.45 -7.74 19.69
C ARG A 45 -9.76 -6.70 18.79
N TRP A 46 -9.79 -6.90 17.49
CA TRP A 46 -9.20 -5.95 16.56
C TRP A 46 -9.98 -4.62 16.46
N VAL A 47 -11.28 -4.62 16.83
CA VAL A 47 -12.12 -3.41 16.84
C VAL A 47 -11.63 -2.41 17.89
N GLU A 48 -11.30 -2.88 19.09
CA GLU A 48 -10.75 -2.02 20.16
C GLU A 48 -9.46 -1.37 19.73
N ARG A 49 -8.56 -2.15 19.08
CA ARG A 49 -7.29 -1.64 18.57
C ARG A 49 -7.51 -0.59 17.48
N LEU A 50 -8.39 -0.85 16.53
CA LEU A 50 -8.73 0.09 15.47
C LEU A 50 -9.30 1.38 16.04
N VAL A 51 -10.21 1.29 17.00
CA VAL A 51 -10.79 2.46 17.66
C VAL A 51 -9.71 3.27 18.39
N GLY A 52 -8.85 2.63 19.18
CA GLY A 52 -7.75 3.31 19.87
C GLY A 52 -6.78 4.00 18.89
N ASN A 53 -6.48 3.37 17.75
CA ASN A 53 -5.68 4.00 16.70
C ASN A 53 -6.40 5.21 16.06
N LEU A 54 -7.72 5.13 15.84
CA LEU A 54 -8.50 6.25 15.33
C LEU A 54 -8.52 7.42 16.33
N GLU A 55 -8.68 7.15 17.61
CA GLU A 55 -8.63 8.17 18.66
C GLU A 55 -7.25 8.83 18.72
N PHE A 56 -6.19 8.05 18.64
CA PHE A 56 -4.82 8.57 18.55
C PHE A 56 -4.61 9.45 17.31
N LEU A 57 -5.06 9.01 16.13
CA LEU A 57 -4.89 9.78 14.89
C LEU A 57 -5.74 11.05 14.83
N ASN A 58 -6.86 11.10 15.55
CA ASN A 58 -7.73 12.27 15.65
C ASN A 58 -7.40 13.17 16.87
N ASP A 59 -6.42 12.78 17.69
CA ASP A 59 -6.01 13.48 18.90
C ASP A 59 -7.18 13.75 19.87
N ARG A 60 -8.18 12.86 19.92
CA ARG A 60 -9.36 12.98 20.79
C ARG A 60 -10.08 11.64 21.01
N THR A 61 -10.81 11.56 22.09
CA THR A 61 -11.75 10.46 22.31
C THR A 61 -12.95 10.59 21.36
N LEU A 62 -13.38 9.48 20.80
CA LEU A 62 -14.50 9.42 19.87
C LEU A 62 -15.76 8.96 20.61
N GLU A 63 -16.92 9.51 20.25
CA GLU A 63 -18.20 9.06 20.72
C GLU A 63 -18.58 7.69 20.13
N THR A 64 -19.42 6.91 20.85
CA THR A 64 -19.79 5.55 20.41
C THR A 64 -20.35 5.51 18.99
N GLY A 65 -21.14 6.50 18.61
CA GLY A 65 -21.68 6.63 17.25
C GLY A 65 -20.59 6.81 16.22
N GLU A 66 -19.64 7.73 16.47
CA GLU A 66 -18.49 8.01 15.60
C GLU A 66 -17.57 6.78 15.46
N ARG A 67 -17.23 6.13 16.58
CA ARG A 67 -16.44 4.86 16.59
C ARG A 67 -17.03 3.85 15.64
N ARG A 68 -18.36 3.68 15.71
CA ARG A 68 -19.08 2.74 14.85
C ARG A 68 -19.03 3.15 13.39
N GLU A 69 -19.29 4.41 13.05
CA GLU A 69 -19.28 4.87 11.65
C GLU A 69 -17.87 4.82 11.05
N LEU A 70 -16.83 5.20 11.78
CA LEU A 70 -15.45 5.09 11.31
C LEU A 70 -15.03 3.62 11.12
N LEU A 71 -15.46 2.70 11.99
CA LEU A 71 -15.26 1.27 11.79
C LEU A 71 -15.97 0.78 10.52
N MET A 72 -17.22 1.24 10.26
CA MET A 72 -17.94 0.88 9.04
C MET A 72 -17.22 1.43 7.81
N ALA A 73 -16.73 2.67 7.85
CA ALA A 73 -15.95 3.29 6.78
C ALA A 73 -14.66 2.50 6.51
N TYR A 74 -13.89 2.13 7.52
CA TYR A 74 -12.74 1.25 7.37
C TYR A 74 -13.11 -0.07 6.69
N GLY A 75 -14.20 -0.72 7.16
CA GLY A 75 -14.69 -1.95 6.55
C GLY A 75 -15.05 -1.80 5.08
N GLU A 76 -15.70 -0.69 4.72
CA GLU A 76 -16.02 -0.37 3.32
C GLU A 76 -14.77 -0.23 2.47
N GLN A 77 -13.77 0.51 2.94
CA GLN A 77 -12.52 0.72 2.21
C GLN A 77 -11.77 -0.59 1.99
N MET A 78 -11.62 -1.41 3.03
CA MET A 78 -10.99 -2.72 2.89
C MET A 78 -11.76 -3.64 1.94
N GLY A 79 -13.07 -3.62 2.00
CA GLY A 79 -13.93 -4.37 1.09
C GLY A 79 -13.76 -3.92 -0.38
N ARG A 80 -13.64 -2.61 -0.62
CA ARG A 80 -13.34 -2.06 -1.96
C ARG A 80 -12.00 -2.56 -2.48
N VAL A 81 -10.93 -2.41 -1.70
CA VAL A 81 -9.58 -2.85 -2.10
C VAL A 81 -9.58 -4.30 -2.56
N TYR A 82 -10.13 -5.22 -1.75
CA TYR A 82 -10.16 -6.64 -2.11
C TYR A 82 -11.01 -6.95 -3.35
N ALA A 83 -12.16 -6.28 -3.49
CA ALA A 83 -13.04 -6.49 -4.64
C ALA A 83 -12.46 -5.93 -5.95
N GLU A 84 -11.69 -4.86 -5.86
CA GLU A 84 -11.09 -4.15 -7.00
C GLU A 84 -9.87 -4.85 -7.59
N ILE A 85 -9.16 -5.72 -6.85
CA ILE A 85 -7.97 -6.44 -7.35
C ILE A 85 -8.23 -7.15 -8.69
N PRO A 86 -9.28 -7.95 -8.89
CA PRO A 86 -9.56 -8.57 -10.18
C PRO A 86 -9.93 -7.60 -11.30
N ALA A 87 -10.35 -6.39 -10.95
CA ALA A 87 -10.75 -5.34 -11.88
C ALA A 87 -9.65 -4.28 -12.12
N LEU A 88 -8.49 -4.44 -11.51
CA LEU A 88 -7.38 -3.49 -11.50
C LEU A 88 -7.00 -2.95 -12.89
N PRO A 89 -6.89 -3.79 -13.98
CA PRO A 89 -6.58 -3.27 -15.32
C PRO A 89 -7.61 -2.27 -15.86
N ARG A 90 -8.88 -2.41 -15.47
CA ARG A 90 -9.98 -1.50 -15.88
C ARG A 90 -10.06 -0.28 -14.97
N LEU A 91 -9.73 -0.47 -13.69
CA LEU A 91 -9.73 0.59 -12.71
C LEU A 91 -8.72 1.69 -13.09
N VAL A 92 -7.48 1.31 -13.40
CA VAL A 92 -6.42 2.27 -13.80
C VAL A 92 -6.59 2.88 -15.19
N ARG A 93 -7.53 2.36 -15.99
CA ARG A 93 -7.93 2.93 -17.28
C ARG A 93 -9.26 3.68 -17.20
N SER A 94 -9.90 3.66 -16.05
CA SER A 94 -11.18 4.32 -15.81
C SER A 94 -11.00 5.84 -15.84
N PRO A 95 -11.98 6.60 -16.37
CA PRO A 95 -11.99 8.06 -16.24
C PRO A 95 -12.13 8.55 -14.79
N LYS A 96 -12.36 7.65 -13.84
CA LYS A 96 -12.37 7.91 -12.39
C LYS A 96 -11.01 7.74 -11.72
N PHE A 97 -9.99 7.39 -12.47
CA PHE A 97 -8.62 7.29 -11.97
C PHE A 97 -7.78 8.43 -12.53
N HIS A 98 -7.34 9.31 -11.66
CA HIS A 98 -6.57 10.49 -12.00
C HIS A 98 -5.12 10.34 -11.58
N ILE A 99 -4.20 10.92 -12.33
CA ILE A 99 -2.78 10.96 -11.98
C ILE A 99 -2.35 12.42 -11.93
N VAL A 100 -1.71 12.80 -10.85
CA VAL A 100 -1.15 14.13 -10.63
C VAL A 100 0.36 14.04 -10.63
N ASN A 101 1.02 14.91 -11.39
CA ASN A 101 2.48 14.98 -11.55
C ASN A 101 3.11 13.71 -12.16
N GLU A 102 2.44 13.03 -13.09
CA GLU A 102 2.96 11.82 -13.75
C GLU A 102 4.33 12.06 -14.41
N ASP A 103 4.57 13.25 -14.97
CA ASP A 103 5.82 13.63 -15.59
C ASP A 103 7.03 13.50 -14.65
N ALA A 104 6.83 13.57 -13.33
CA ALA A 104 7.89 13.37 -12.37
C ALA A 104 8.50 11.96 -12.42
N ILE A 105 7.75 10.95 -12.91
CA ILE A 105 8.26 9.60 -13.11
C ILE A 105 9.20 9.56 -14.32
N HIS A 106 8.86 10.27 -15.39
CA HIS A 106 9.64 10.30 -16.63
C HIS A 106 10.91 11.16 -16.54
N THR A 107 10.98 12.07 -15.56
CA THR A 107 12.15 12.93 -15.31
C THR A 107 13.17 12.33 -14.36
N LEU A 108 12.93 11.12 -13.85
CA LEU A 108 13.87 10.43 -12.96
C LEU A 108 15.19 10.17 -13.68
N SER A 109 16.27 10.63 -13.08
CA SER A 109 17.64 10.38 -13.55
C SER A 109 18.32 9.36 -12.62
N GLY A 110 18.55 8.14 -13.12
CA GLY A 110 19.25 7.10 -12.38
C GLY A 110 18.32 6.21 -11.52
N PRO A 111 18.91 5.37 -10.65
CA PRO A 111 18.15 4.40 -9.85
C PRO A 111 17.19 5.08 -8.88
N CYS A 112 15.97 4.60 -8.82
CA CYS A 112 14.91 5.16 -7.99
C CYS A 112 14.31 4.11 -7.05
N LEU A 113 14.18 4.47 -5.78
CA LEU A 113 13.39 3.71 -4.81
C LEU A 113 12.02 4.39 -4.66
N ILE A 114 10.99 3.70 -5.06
CA ILE A 114 9.62 4.19 -5.03
C ILE A 114 8.96 3.70 -3.75
N VAL A 115 8.34 4.61 -3.01
CA VAL A 115 7.68 4.31 -1.74
C VAL A 115 6.22 4.75 -1.79
N THR A 116 5.33 3.86 -1.35
CA THR A 116 3.90 4.14 -1.25
C THR A 116 3.33 3.45 -0.02
N PRO A 117 2.45 4.10 0.76
CA PRO A 117 1.76 3.45 1.87
C PRO A 117 0.62 2.56 1.37
N HIS A 118 0.18 1.63 2.22
CA HIS A 118 -1.03 0.84 1.98
C HIS A 118 -2.30 1.67 2.23
N LEU A 119 -2.45 2.78 1.50
CA LEU A 119 -3.63 3.65 1.53
C LEU A 119 -4.52 3.42 0.31
N ALA A 120 -5.82 3.52 0.50
CA ALA A 120 -6.83 3.33 -0.54
C ALA A 120 -6.59 2.05 -1.34
N ASN A 121 -6.50 2.11 -2.68
CA ASN A 121 -6.07 0.97 -3.48
C ASN A 121 -4.66 1.21 -4.04
N TRP A 122 -3.66 0.98 -3.24
CA TRP A 122 -2.23 1.14 -3.57
C TRP A 122 -1.75 0.35 -4.80
N GLU A 123 -2.44 -0.73 -5.15
CA GLU A 123 -2.13 -1.51 -6.36
C GLU A 123 -2.27 -0.69 -7.64
N THR A 124 -3.10 0.36 -7.62
CA THR A 124 -3.25 1.28 -8.76
C THR A 124 -2.00 2.11 -9.00
N GLY A 125 -1.29 2.52 -7.94
CA GLY A 125 -0.01 3.22 -8.04
C GLY A 125 1.06 2.34 -8.68
N LEU A 126 1.15 1.08 -8.27
CA LEU A 126 2.05 0.10 -8.88
C LEU A 126 1.75 -0.11 -10.36
N ALA A 127 0.46 -0.11 -10.74
CA ALA A 127 0.05 -0.26 -12.13
C ALA A 127 0.54 0.88 -13.04
N VAL A 128 0.57 2.11 -12.53
CA VAL A 128 1.11 3.28 -13.25
C VAL A 128 2.60 3.13 -13.43
N LEU A 129 3.33 2.79 -12.37
CA LEU A 129 4.77 2.56 -12.42
C LEU A 129 5.17 1.47 -13.43
N GLY A 130 4.43 0.37 -13.45
CA GLY A 130 4.71 -0.74 -14.36
C GLY A 130 4.48 -0.41 -15.84
N ARG A 131 3.79 0.70 -16.13
CA ARG A 131 3.64 1.23 -17.51
C ARG A 131 4.68 2.29 -17.85
N ALA A 132 5.13 3.03 -16.84
CA ALA A 132 6.04 4.16 -17.01
C ALA A 132 7.53 3.78 -16.95
N LEU A 133 7.85 2.62 -16.34
CA LEU A 133 9.23 2.20 -16.10
C LEU A 133 9.56 0.90 -16.82
N ASP A 134 10.65 0.89 -17.59
CA ASP A 134 11.10 -0.29 -18.34
C ASP A 134 11.62 -1.41 -17.44
N SER A 135 12.16 -1.07 -16.27
CA SER A 135 12.69 -2.03 -15.29
C SER A 135 12.24 -1.67 -13.88
N LEU A 136 11.31 -2.47 -13.36
CA LEU A 136 10.73 -2.29 -12.04
C LEU A 136 10.81 -3.59 -11.23
N TYR A 137 11.35 -3.51 -10.02
CA TYR A 137 11.34 -4.58 -9.03
C TYR A 137 10.39 -4.22 -7.91
N VAL A 138 9.48 -5.12 -7.54
CA VAL A 138 8.46 -4.89 -6.50
C VAL A 138 8.68 -5.88 -5.37
N LEU A 139 8.98 -5.37 -4.17
CA LEU A 139 9.05 -6.20 -2.97
C LEU A 139 7.63 -6.49 -2.47
N TYR A 140 7.34 -7.75 -2.13
CA TYR A 140 6.06 -8.13 -1.53
C TYR A 140 6.21 -9.22 -0.47
N GLU A 141 5.30 -9.23 0.49
CA GLU A 141 5.20 -10.28 1.50
C GLU A 141 4.03 -11.24 1.18
N PRO A 142 4.27 -12.56 1.09
CA PRO A 142 3.23 -13.55 0.82
C PRO A 142 2.44 -13.84 2.11
N ARG A 143 1.40 -13.05 2.39
CA ARG A 143 0.53 -13.23 3.58
C ARG A 143 -0.80 -13.90 3.29
N GLU A 144 -1.14 -14.04 2.02
CA GLU A 144 -2.42 -14.60 1.60
C GLU A 144 -2.33 -16.12 1.42
N THR A 145 -3.51 -16.74 1.36
CA THR A 145 -3.57 -18.13 0.90
C THR A 145 -3.03 -18.25 -0.50
N GLU A 146 -2.50 -19.42 -0.86
CA GLU A 146 -1.91 -19.68 -2.18
C GLU A 146 -2.84 -19.27 -3.33
N ALA A 147 -4.14 -19.57 -3.22
CA ALA A 147 -5.14 -19.19 -4.22
C ALA A 147 -5.32 -17.66 -4.35
N ARG A 148 -5.35 -16.92 -3.24
CA ARG A 148 -5.45 -15.46 -3.26
C ARG A 148 -4.18 -14.80 -3.75
N MET A 149 -3.03 -15.34 -3.37
CA MET A 149 -1.74 -14.89 -3.89
C MET A 149 -1.67 -15.07 -5.41
N ALA A 150 -2.06 -16.22 -5.93
CA ALA A 150 -2.11 -16.47 -7.37
C ALA A 150 -3.04 -15.49 -8.10
N LEU A 151 -4.19 -15.15 -7.49
CA LEU A 151 -5.11 -14.16 -8.05
C LEU A 151 -4.50 -12.74 -8.08
N ALA A 152 -3.89 -12.31 -6.99
CA ALA A 152 -3.22 -11.01 -6.89
C ALA A 152 -2.05 -10.92 -7.88
N MET A 153 -1.21 -11.95 -7.97
CA MET A 153 -0.08 -12.00 -8.90
C MET A 153 -0.53 -11.96 -10.36
N ARG A 154 -1.60 -12.66 -10.73
CA ARG A 154 -2.18 -12.56 -12.08
C ARG A 154 -2.66 -11.15 -12.41
N ALA A 155 -3.33 -10.47 -11.45
CA ALA A 155 -3.76 -9.10 -11.62
C ALA A 155 -2.55 -8.16 -11.82
N ARG A 156 -1.54 -8.27 -10.96
CA ARG A 156 -0.30 -7.48 -11.05
C ARG A 156 0.45 -7.72 -12.36
N GLN A 157 0.67 -8.97 -12.76
CA GLN A 157 1.34 -9.31 -14.01
C GLN A 157 0.59 -8.80 -15.25
N SER A 158 -0.74 -8.75 -15.22
CA SER A 158 -1.54 -8.23 -16.34
C SER A 158 -1.40 -6.73 -16.57
N ILE A 159 -0.96 -5.97 -15.58
CA ILE A 159 -0.76 -4.52 -15.64
C ILE A 159 0.71 -4.11 -15.62
N MET A 160 1.57 -4.96 -15.14
CA MET A 160 3.02 -4.77 -15.00
C MET A 160 3.76 -5.99 -15.59
N PRO A 161 3.65 -6.27 -16.91
CA PRO A 161 4.20 -7.50 -17.49
C PRO A 161 5.73 -7.56 -17.41
N HIS A 162 6.42 -6.41 -17.31
CA HIS A 162 7.87 -6.30 -17.24
C HIS A 162 8.40 -6.19 -15.80
N ALA A 163 7.52 -6.06 -14.80
CA ALA A 163 7.94 -5.96 -13.41
C ALA A 163 8.39 -7.33 -12.85
N GLN A 164 9.45 -7.30 -12.06
CA GLN A 164 9.93 -8.46 -11.30
C GLN A 164 9.44 -8.38 -9.85
N PHE A 165 8.76 -9.44 -9.41
CA PHE A 165 8.21 -9.50 -8.07
C PHE A 165 9.15 -10.30 -7.17
N ILE A 166 9.72 -9.65 -6.16
CA ILE A 166 10.64 -10.24 -5.19
C ILE A 166 9.88 -10.51 -3.90
N SER A 167 9.74 -11.79 -3.54
CA SER A 167 9.13 -12.18 -2.27
C SER A 167 10.09 -12.01 -1.10
N THR A 168 9.61 -11.50 0.03
CA THR A 168 10.38 -11.48 1.29
C THR A 168 10.74 -12.87 1.78
N ALA A 169 10.03 -13.91 1.36
CA ALA A 169 10.33 -15.31 1.67
C ALA A 169 11.44 -15.93 0.80
N GLN A 170 11.86 -15.25 -0.29
CA GLN A 170 12.96 -15.73 -1.13
C GLN A 170 14.32 -15.56 -0.44
N PRO A 171 15.35 -16.31 -0.85
CA PRO A 171 16.71 -16.08 -0.34
C PRO A 171 17.23 -14.69 -0.70
N GLN A 172 17.73 -13.96 0.30
CA GLN A 172 18.40 -12.67 0.15
C GLN A 172 17.62 -11.62 -0.67
N PRO A 173 16.36 -11.35 -0.35
CA PRO A 173 15.53 -10.42 -1.17
C PRO A 173 16.15 -9.02 -1.23
N MET A 174 16.73 -8.53 -0.14
CA MET A 174 17.39 -7.23 -0.10
C MET A 174 18.59 -7.14 -1.01
N ARG A 175 19.38 -8.22 -1.14
CA ARG A 175 20.52 -8.26 -2.06
C ARG A 175 20.06 -8.18 -3.52
N GLN A 176 18.94 -8.81 -3.85
CA GLN A 176 18.35 -8.73 -5.19
C GLN A 176 17.93 -7.29 -5.51
N LEU A 177 17.29 -6.59 -4.55
CA LEU A 177 16.91 -5.18 -4.73
C LEU A 177 18.12 -4.25 -4.81
N MET A 178 19.17 -4.49 -4.02
CA MET A 178 20.43 -3.74 -4.13
C MET A 178 21.06 -3.90 -5.52
N ASN A 179 21.12 -5.12 -6.03
CA ASN A 179 21.65 -5.38 -7.37
C ASN A 179 20.79 -4.71 -8.45
N ALA A 180 19.45 -4.73 -8.32
CA ALA A 180 18.56 -4.04 -9.24
C ALA A 180 18.86 -2.53 -9.30
N LEU A 181 18.94 -1.86 -8.15
CA LEU A 181 19.27 -0.44 -8.07
C LEU A 181 20.67 -0.15 -8.63
N SER A 182 21.67 -0.96 -8.33
CA SER A 182 23.03 -0.78 -8.85
C SER A 182 23.14 -0.94 -10.37
N GLN A 183 22.18 -1.65 -10.97
CA GLN A 183 22.03 -1.81 -12.43
C GLN A 183 21.14 -0.73 -13.07
N GLY A 184 20.72 0.28 -12.31
CA GLY A 184 19.88 1.38 -12.79
C GLY A 184 18.38 1.07 -12.84
N ALA A 185 17.91 -0.07 -12.34
CA ALA A 185 16.50 -0.39 -12.25
C ALA A 185 15.83 0.38 -11.12
N SER A 186 14.51 0.57 -11.22
CA SER A 186 13.70 1.11 -10.14
C SER A 186 13.20 0.00 -9.23
N VAL A 187 13.06 0.31 -7.93
CA VAL A 187 12.58 -0.62 -6.90
C VAL A 187 11.39 -0.02 -6.19
N SER A 188 10.32 -0.76 -5.99
CA SER A 188 9.17 -0.35 -5.21
C SER A 188 9.07 -1.12 -3.90
N ILE A 189 8.93 -0.39 -2.79
CA ILE A 189 8.76 -0.91 -1.43
C ILE A 189 7.61 -0.17 -0.75
N MET A 190 6.81 -0.89 0.02
CA MET A 190 5.79 -0.32 0.91
C MET A 190 6.31 -0.29 2.35
N PRO A 191 6.90 0.85 2.80
CA PRO A 191 7.63 0.91 4.06
C PRO A 191 6.76 1.09 5.30
N ASP A 192 5.45 1.29 5.13
CA ASP A 192 4.46 1.34 6.22
C ASP A 192 4.01 -0.04 6.71
N GLU A 193 4.47 -1.11 6.07
CA GLU A 193 4.17 -2.48 6.48
C GLU A 193 4.85 -2.77 7.83
N PRO A 194 4.07 -3.22 8.84
CA PRO A 194 4.66 -3.61 10.12
C PRO A 194 5.56 -4.83 9.91
N GLY A 195 6.84 -4.67 10.20
CA GLY A 195 7.81 -5.76 10.16
C GLY A 195 7.51 -6.81 11.24
N PRO A 196 8.30 -7.91 11.29
CA PRO A 196 8.11 -9.00 12.27
C PRO A 196 8.03 -8.53 13.73
N ASN A 197 8.62 -7.37 14.03
CA ASN A 197 8.64 -6.76 15.36
C ASN A 197 7.58 -5.66 15.54
N GLY A 198 6.60 -5.55 14.64
CA GLY A 198 5.54 -4.54 14.72
C GLY A 198 6.01 -3.09 14.53
N HIS A 199 7.18 -2.87 13.91
CA HIS A 199 7.68 -1.52 13.65
C HIS A 199 6.89 -0.89 12.53
N ILE A 200 6.44 0.35 12.78
CA ILE A 200 5.62 1.18 11.91
C ILE A 200 6.25 2.58 11.82
N PRO A 201 5.80 3.43 10.91
CA PRO A 201 6.14 4.86 10.91
C PRO A 201 6.00 5.51 12.29
N ALA A 202 6.83 6.50 12.59
CA ALA A 202 7.00 7.02 13.95
C ALA A 202 5.76 7.70 14.56
N PHE A 203 4.84 8.24 13.76
CA PHE A 203 3.61 8.92 14.23
C PHE A 203 3.86 9.83 15.43
N GLY A 204 4.78 10.81 15.26
CA GLY A 204 5.16 11.73 16.31
C GLY A 204 6.06 11.16 17.41
N LYS A 205 6.46 9.87 17.30
CA LYS A 205 7.42 9.23 18.20
C LYS A 205 8.82 9.26 17.58
N GLU A 206 9.85 9.10 18.41
CA GLU A 206 11.23 8.99 17.94
C GLU A 206 11.38 7.91 16.87
N PRO A 207 11.92 8.25 15.69
CA PRO A 207 12.14 7.28 14.62
C PRO A 207 13.10 6.18 15.05
N LEU A 208 12.72 4.94 14.85
CA LEU A 208 13.60 3.82 15.16
C LEU A 208 14.43 3.45 13.92
N ALA A 209 15.74 3.26 14.10
CA ALA A 209 16.65 2.80 13.06
C ALA A 209 16.47 1.30 12.75
N ARG A 210 15.23 0.87 12.47
CA ARG A 210 14.84 -0.51 12.17
C ARG A 210 13.46 -0.55 11.49
N GLY A 211 13.07 -1.75 10.99
CA GLY A 211 11.83 -1.95 10.24
C GLY A 211 11.92 -1.58 8.76
N ASN A 212 10.83 -1.77 8.03
CA ASN A 212 10.80 -1.65 6.56
C ASN A 212 11.14 -0.24 6.07
N ARG A 213 10.69 0.78 6.79
CA ARG A 213 11.01 2.17 6.50
C ARG A 213 12.53 2.46 6.58
N TRP A 214 13.17 2.05 7.69
CA TRP A 214 14.63 2.22 7.85
C TRP A 214 15.40 1.43 6.80
N MET A 215 14.92 0.23 6.47
CA MET A 215 15.48 -0.60 5.42
C MET A 215 15.40 0.09 4.04
N ALA A 216 14.25 0.67 3.71
CA ALA A 216 14.06 1.43 2.47
C ALA A 216 15.00 2.65 2.41
N ALA A 217 15.10 3.42 3.51
CA ALA A 217 15.98 4.57 3.62
C ALA A 217 17.47 4.20 3.43
N ARG A 218 17.91 3.12 4.10
CA ARG A 218 19.28 2.62 3.97
C ARG A 218 19.59 2.09 2.58
N LEU A 219 18.64 1.38 1.98
CA LEU A 219 18.79 0.85 0.62
C LEU A 219 19.00 2.00 -0.37
N ALA A 220 18.12 3.00 -0.36
CA ALA A 220 18.25 4.17 -1.22
C ALA A 220 19.57 4.91 -0.99
N ALA A 221 19.90 5.23 0.26
CA ALA A 221 21.12 5.98 0.59
C ALA A 221 22.40 5.24 0.19
N SER A 222 22.47 3.92 0.39
CA SER A 222 23.64 3.10 0.06
C SER A 222 23.87 2.95 -1.45
N GLN A 223 22.80 2.95 -2.24
CA GLN A 223 22.86 2.80 -3.70
C GLN A 223 22.87 4.15 -4.44
N GLY A 224 22.84 5.26 -3.72
CA GLY A 224 22.74 6.57 -4.33
C GLY A 224 21.40 6.84 -5.04
N ALA A 225 20.37 6.03 -4.72
CA ALA A 225 19.07 6.15 -5.33
C ALA A 225 18.26 7.33 -4.74
N GLN A 226 17.46 7.96 -5.60
CA GLN A 226 16.42 8.90 -5.14
C GLN A 226 15.24 8.13 -4.55
N ILE A 227 14.56 8.70 -3.57
CA ILE A 227 13.27 8.18 -3.08
C ILE A 227 12.16 8.99 -3.73
N LEU A 228 11.27 8.30 -4.47
CA LEU A 228 10.06 8.87 -5.07
C LEU A 228 8.83 8.45 -4.26
N PRO A 229 8.22 9.37 -3.49
CA PRO A 229 7.00 9.07 -2.76
C PRO A 229 5.77 9.12 -3.66
N LEU A 230 4.90 8.14 -3.52
CA LEU A 230 3.59 8.08 -4.16
C LEU A 230 2.49 7.95 -3.10
N CYS A 231 1.34 8.56 -3.35
CA CYS A 231 0.17 8.38 -2.52
C CYS A 231 -1.09 8.18 -3.38
N VAL A 232 -1.89 7.17 -3.05
CA VAL A 232 -3.21 6.98 -3.63
C VAL A 232 -4.25 7.48 -2.64
N THR A 233 -5.10 8.39 -3.09
CA THR A 233 -6.22 8.93 -2.31
C THR A 233 -7.52 8.50 -2.96
N ARG A 234 -8.46 7.98 -2.17
CA ARG A 234 -9.82 7.70 -2.62
C ARG A 234 -10.72 8.90 -2.32
N HIS A 235 -11.57 9.23 -3.27
CA HIS A 235 -12.61 10.26 -3.11
C HIS A 235 -13.96 9.60 -2.84
N GLU A 236 -14.78 9.45 -3.87
CA GLU A 236 -16.09 8.81 -3.76
C GLU A 236 -16.14 7.50 -4.57
N GLY A 237 -16.61 6.43 -3.94
CA GLY A 237 -16.80 5.14 -4.62
C GLY A 237 -15.50 4.57 -5.17
N ALA A 238 -15.40 4.47 -6.50
CA ALA A 238 -14.21 3.98 -7.21
C ALA A 238 -13.31 5.12 -7.70
N GLU A 239 -13.61 6.37 -7.39
CA GLU A 239 -12.82 7.51 -7.81
C GLU A 239 -11.58 7.66 -6.95
N MET A 240 -10.42 7.75 -7.60
CA MET A 240 -9.12 7.81 -6.94
C MET A 240 -8.16 8.74 -7.68
N THR A 241 -7.24 9.30 -6.92
CA THR A 241 -6.10 10.07 -7.45
C THR A 241 -4.80 9.43 -6.98
N LEU A 242 -3.92 9.11 -7.92
CA LEU A 242 -2.51 8.87 -7.64
C LEU A 242 -1.76 10.20 -7.71
N THR A 243 -1.12 10.58 -6.62
CA THR A 243 -0.22 11.73 -6.60
C THR A 243 1.22 11.26 -6.58
N VAL A 244 2.01 11.69 -7.57
CA VAL A 244 3.46 11.53 -7.60
C VAL A 244 4.06 12.75 -6.90
N HIS A 245 4.71 12.54 -5.77
CA HIS A 245 5.36 13.62 -5.03
C HIS A 245 6.78 13.89 -5.57
N PRO A 246 7.33 15.07 -5.34
CA PRO A 246 8.72 15.34 -5.68
C PRO A 246 9.67 14.34 -5.01
N PRO A 247 10.74 13.90 -5.70
CA PRO A 247 11.74 13.05 -5.10
C PRO A 247 12.31 13.66 -3.82
N LEU A 248 12.54 12.82 -2.80
CA LEU A 248 13.20 13.29 -1.58
C LEU A 248 14.63 13.70 -1.91
N PRO A 249 15.06 14.91 -1.48
CA PRO A 249 16.36 15.45 -1.84
C PRO A 249 17.50 14.61 -1.24
N ARG A 250 18.51 14.38 -2.06
CA ARG A 250 19.79 13.82 -1.61
C ARG A 250 20.78 14.94 -1.35
N GLU A 251 21.40 14.89 -0.18
CA GLU A 251 22.42 15.84 0.22
C GLU A 251 23.82 15.29 -0.11
N PRO A 252 24.55 15.82 -1.11
CA PRO A 252 25.79 15.22 -1.60
C PRO A 252 26.92 15.11 -0.57
N ARG A 253 26.85 15.91 0.50
CA ARG A 253 27.90 15.98 1.54
C ARG A 253 27.71 14.99 2.67
N LEU A 254 26.56 14.31 2.72
CA LEU A 254 26.23 13.38 3.80
C LEU A 254 26.77 11.98 3.52
N THR A 255 27.15 11.29 4.59
CA THR A 255 27.38 9.85 4.54
C THR A 255 26.07 9.10 4.25
N SER A 256 26.16 7.88 3.74
CA SER A 256 24.96 7.06 3.49
C SER A 256 24.12 6.83 4.75
N ARG A 257 24.73 6.82 5.95
CA ARG A 257 24.02 6.67 7.21
C ARG A 257 23.22 7.94 7.55
N GLU A 258 23.81 9.10 7.44
CA GLU A 258 23.16 10.38 7.68
C GLU A 258 22.03 10.62 6.69
N GLN A 259 22.25 10.31 5.41
CA GLN A 259 21.23 10.39 4.38
C GLN A 259 20.06 9.42 4.66
N ALA A 260 20.33 8.21 5.17
CA ALA A 260 19.28 7.27 5.54
C ALA A 260 18.43 7.78 6.71
N ILE A 261 19.01 8.48 7.68
CA ILE A 261 18.25 9.12 8.77
C ILE A 261 17.29 10.15 8.19
N ILE A 262 17.79 11.08 7.35
CA ILE A 262 16.96 12.12 6.73
C ILE A 262 15.84 11.51 5.87
N TYR A 263 16.15 10.50 5.07
CA TYR A 263 15.13 9.81 4.27
C TYR A 263 14.06 9.17 5.16
N SER A 264 14.47 8.57 6.26
CA SER A 264 13.59 7.93 7.22
C SER A 264 12.62 8.93 7.84
N GLU A 265 13.13 10.07 8.33
CA GLU A 265 12.36 11.15 8.94
C GLU A 265 11.36 11.78 7.94
N LYS A 266 11.82 12.05 6.71
CA LYS A 266 10.96 12.60 5.66
C LYS A 266 9.85 11.63 5.26
N MET A 267 10.14 10.33 5.13
CA MET A 267 9.10 9.31 4.88
C MET A 267 8.10 9.23 6.02
N ASP A 268 8.55 9.29 7.28
CA ASP A 268 7.65 9.28 8.44
C ASP A 268 6.69 10.45 8.41
N ALA A 269 7.21 11.66 8.20
CA ALA A 269 6.39 12.87 8.16
C ALA A 269 5.33 12.80 7.03
N LEU A 270 5.72 12.32 5.84
CA LEU A 270 4.79 12.15 4.73
C LEU A 270 3.71 11.11 5.04
N PHE A 271 4.10 9.93 5.53
CA PHE A 271 3.16 8.84 5.79
C PHE A 271 2.22 9.16 6.94
N GLU A 272 2.72 9.82 8.01
CA GLU A 272 1.87 10.29 9.09
C GLU A 272 0.81 11.28 8.57
N ALA A 273 1.24 12.26 7.76
CA ALA A 273 0.33 13.25 7.19
C ALA A 273 -0.76 12.60 6.34
N TRP A 274 -0.39 11.65 5.46
CA TRP A 274 -1.35 10.96 4.59
C TRP A 274 -2.31 10.06 5.38
N VAL A 275 -1.80 9.32 6.37
CA VAL A 275 -2.64 8.46 7.22
C VAL A 275 -3.59 9.31 8.08
N ARG A 276 -3.13 10.43 8.65
CA ARG A 276 -4.01 11.34 9.42
C ARG A 276 -5.11 11.96 8.54
N GLN A 277 -4.81 12.24 7.28
CA GLN A 277 -5.80 12.78 6.33
C GLN A 277 -6.91 11.77 6.00
N ALA A 278 -6.59 10.47 5.90
CA ALA A 278 -7.53 9.42 5.52
C ALA A 278 -7.31 8.12 6.34
N PRO A 279 -7.51 8.17 7.67
CA PRO A 279 -7.12 7.05 8.55
C PRO A 279 -7.88 5.76 8.26
N THR A 280 -9.15 5.84 7.83
CA THR A 280 -9.95 4.66 7.48
C THR A 280 -9.52 3.98 6.19
N ASP A 281 -8.71 4.64 5.36
CA ASP A 281 -8.16 4.09 4.13
C ASP A 281 -6.88 3.29 4.35
N TRP A 282 -6.28 3.40 5.55
CA TRP A 282 -5.02 2.74 5.85
C TRP A 282 -5.22 1.27 6.22
N TYR A 283 -4.66 0.39 5.41
CA TYR A 283 -4.80 -1.05 5.54
C TYR A 283 -4.39 -1.60 6.92
N TRP A 284 -3.29 -1.08 7.49
CA TRP A 284 -2.71 -1.56 8.73
C TRP A 284 -3.39 -1.03 10.00
N LEU A 285 -4.39 -0.16 9.88
CA LEU A 285 -5.04 0.51 11.01
C LEU A 285 -5.52 -0.45 12.10
N LYS A 286 -5.97 -1.67 11.73
CA LYS A 286 -6.43 -2.68 12.70
C LYS A 286 -5.32 -3.57 13.26
N ASP A 287 -4.12 -3.57 12.63
CA ASP A 287 -3.06 -4.54 12.91
C ASP A 287 -1.92 -3.94 13.76
N VAL A 288 -1.74 -2.61 13.71
CA VAL A 288 -0.74 -1.88 14.50
C VAL A 288 -1.33 -1.29 15.79
N ARG A 289 -0.46 -0.81 16.68
CA ARG A 289 -0.85 -0.05 17.87
C ARG A 289 -0.06 1.25 17.91
N LEU A 290 -0.77 2.37 17.77
CA LEU A 290 -0.18 3.72 17.72
C LEU A 290 -0.12 4.37 19.12
N TYR A 291 -0.99 3.99 20.04
CA TYR A 291 -1.14 4.54 21.39
C TYR A 291 -0.47 3.69 22.46
#